data_ef7c3170dba481f2d42c4f846e5e5cc0
#
_entry.id   ef7c3170dba481f2d42c4f846e5e5cc0
#
_cell.length_a   1.000
_cell.length_b   1.000
_cell.length_c   1.000
_cell.angle_alpha   90.00
_cell.angle_beta   90.00
_cell.angle_gamma   90.00
#
_symmetry.space_group_name_H-M   'P 1'
#
loop_
_entity.id
_entity.type
_entity.pdbx_description
1 polymer ?
#
loop_
_entity_poly.entity_id
_entity_poly.type
_entity_poly.pdbx_seq_one_letter_code
_entity_poly.pdbx_strand_id
1 'polypeptide(L)'
;MECDNSVNPVGNRPRLLVAEDNPSNYKLVEVLLRRDYDLLHAWNGKEAVALFADCRPDLVLMDINMPVMDGYEALRGVREIAPDVPVIALTAYAFETDRQRMFQAGFNECLAKPLRADELRTRITALLS
;
A
#
# COMPACT_ATOMS: atom_id res chain seq x y z
N MET A 1 -5.49 -17.41 2.04
CA MET A 1 -5.10 -16.23 2.82
C MET A 1 -6.30 -15.66 3.52
N GLU A 2 -6.28 -15.68 4.81
CA GLU A 2 -7.40 -15.18 5.58
C GLU A 2 -6.99 -13.92 6.32
N CYS A 3 -7.88 -12.96 6.33
CA CYS A 3 -7.74 -11.80 7.17
C CYS A 3 -8.21 -12.15 8.57
N ASP A 4 -7.35 -11.99 9.54
CA ASP A 4 -7.74 -12.19 10.93
C ASP A 4 -8.46 -10.96 11.44
N ASN A 5 -9.77 -10.96 11.34
CA ASN A 5 -10.60 -9.85 11.80
C ASN A 5 -10.77 -9.84 13.32
N SER A 6 -10.36 -10.90 13.98
CA SER A 6 -10.58 -11.05 15.40
C SER A 6 -9.51 -10.39 16.25
N VAL A 7 -8.38 -10.01 15.65
CA VAL A 7 -7.24 -9.58 16.44
C VAL A 7 -6.68 -8.24 15.97
N ASN A 8 -7.30 -7.21 16.46
CA ASN A 8 -6.59 -5.97 16.65
C ASN A 8 -6.64 -5.70 18.15
N PRO A 9 -5.69 -6.25 18.93
CA PRO A 9 -5.75 -6.11 20.38
C PRO A 9 -5.62 -4.67 20.87
N VAL A 10 -5.17 -3.78 20.02
CA VAL A 10 -5.07 -2.36 20.32
C VAL A 10 -6.31 -1.60 19.88
N GLY A 11 -7.24 -2.28 19.20
CA GLY A 11 -8.59 -1.78 18.92
C GLY A 11 -8.71 -0.79 17.79
N ASN A 12 -7.94 0.29 17.76
CA ASN A 12 -8.17 1.40 16.86
C ASN A 12 -7.02 1.71 15.92
N ARG A 13 -6.09 0.78 15.75
CA ARG A 13 -4.97 0.99 14.84
C ARG A 13 -5.44 0.84 13.40
N PRO A 14 -5.13 1.80 12.55
CA PRO A 14 -5.42 1.61 11.13
C PRO A 14 -4.68 0.40 10.58
N ARG A 15 -5.32 -0.27 9.63
CA ARG A 15 -4.74 -1.44 8.97
C ARG A 15 -4.26 -1.02 7.58
N LEU A 16 -3.00 -1.30 7.29
CA LEU A 16 -2.40 -0.98 6.00
C LEU A 16 -2.06 -2.25 5.26
N LEU A 17 -2.35 -2.28 3.96
CA LEU A 17 -1.91 -3.36 3.09
C LEU A 17 -0.66 -2.89 2.35
N VAL A 18 0.40 -3.67 2.45
CA VAL A 18 1.67 -3.37 1.78
C VAL A 18 1.91 -4.42 0.70
N ALA A 19 1.84 -4.01 -0.56
CA ALA A 19 2.15 -4.88 -1.69
C ALA A 19 3.60 -4.65 -2.11
N GLU A 20 4.45 -5.59 -1.82
CA GLU A 20 5.89 -5.52 -2.08
C GLU A 20 6.45 -6.91 -2.27
N ASP A 21 7.08 -7.15 -3.40
CA ASP A 21 7.63 -8.47 -3.73
C ASP A 21 9.02 -8.72 -3.13
N ASN A 22 9.71 -7.69 -2.69
CA ASN A 22 11.05 -7.82 -2.13
C ASN A 22 10.97 -7.87 -0.60
N PRO A 23 11.41 -8.97 0.04
CA PRO A 23 11.30 -9.09 1.50
C PRO A 23 12.10 -8.04 2.27
N SER A 24 13.22 -7.59 1.74
CA SER A 24 14.02 -6.56 2.40
C SER A 24 13.31 -5.21 2.39
N ASN A 25 12.68 -4.87 1.28
CA ASN A 25 11.90 -3.63 1.18
C ASN A 25 10.68 -3.68 2.09
N TYR A 26 10.00 -4.83 2.16
CA TYR A 26 8.88 -4.97 3.07
C TYR A 26 9.33 -4.84 4.52
N LYS A 27 10.47 -5.46 4.86
CA LYS A 27 11.00 -5.39 6.22
C LYS A 27 11.26 -3.95 6.65
N LEU A 28 11.76 -3.12 5.73
CA LEU A 28 11.95 -1.71 6.01
C LEU A 28 10.62 -1.02 6.35
N VAL A 29 9.60 -1.24 5.53
CA VAL A 29 8.27 -0.69 5.78
C VAL A 29 7.73 -1.16 7.13
N GLU A 30 7.87 -2.44 7.42
CA GLU A 30 7.41 -3.02 8.67
C GLU A 30 8.07 -2.33 9.88
N VAL A 31 9.39 -2.17 9.84
CA VAL A 31 10.12 -1.52 10.93
C VAL A 31 9.65 -0.08 11.12
N LEU A 32 9.40 0.63 10.01
CA LEU A 32 9.01 2.02 10.07
C LEU A 32 7.59 2.23 10.60
N LEU A 33 6.69 1.28 10.36
CA LEU A 33 5.25 1.51 10.58
C LEU A 33 4.59 0.62 11.61
N ARG A 34 5.22 -0.47 12.03
CA ARG A 34 4.55 -1.48 12.87
C ARG A 34 4.07 -0.98 14.23
N ARG A 35 4.63 0.10 14.74
CA ARG A 35 4.23 0.65 16.05
C ARG A 35 2.85 1.28 16.00
N ASP A 36 2.51 1.89 14.87
CA ASP A 36 1.31 2.71 14.76
C ASP A 36 0.22 2.07 13.92
N TYR A 37 0.57 1.04 13.14
CA TYR A 37 -0.35 0.44 12.18
C TYR A 37 -0.26 -1.08 12.22
N ASP A 38 -1.40 -1.72 11.93
CA ASP A 38 -1.42 -3.15 11.65
C ASP A 38 -1.12 -3.35 10.18
N LEU A 39 -0.18 -4.22 9.86
CA LEU A 39 0.30 -4.40 8.50
C LEU A 39 -0.13 -5.75 7.93
N LEU A 40 -0.60 -5.74 6.69
CA LEU A 40 -0.83 -6.93 5.89
C LEU A 40 0.18 -6.92 4.76
N HIS A 41 0.75 -8.06 4.42
CA HIS A 41 1.76 -8.15 3.36
C HIS A 41 1.25 -8.97 2.18
N ALA A 42 1.26 -8.37 0.99
CA ALA A 42 1.03 -9.05 -0.26
C ALA A 42 2.33 -9.11 -1.06
N TRP A 43 2.62 -10.28 -1.64
CA TRP A 43 3.87 -10.51 -2.36
C TRP A 43 3.80 -10.10 -3.83
N ASN A 44 2.60 -9.85 -4.33
CA ASN A 44 2.38 -9.40 -5.70
C ASN A 44 1.02 -8.73 -5.80
N GLY A 45 0.70 -8.19 -6.97
CA GLY A 45 -0.53 -7.45 -7.16
C GLY A 45 -1.78 -8.31 -7.03
N LYS A 46 -1.71 -9.56 -7.46
CA LYS A 46 -2.85 -10.48 -7.37
C LYS A 46 -3.20 -10.76 -5.91
N GLU A 47 -2.19 -11.03 -5.08
CA GLU A 47 -2.39 -11.19 -3.64
C GLU A 47 -2.93 -9.92 -3.00
N ALA A 48 -2.45 -8.76 -3.46
CA ALA A 48 -2.91 -7.49 -2.92
C ALA A 48 -4.41 -7.31 -3.13
N VAL A 49 -4.90 -7.59 -4.32
CA VAL A 49 -6.34 -7.48 -4.60
C VAL A 49 -7.13 -8.47 -3.75
N ALA A 50 -6.66 -9.71 -3.63
CA ALA A 50 -7.32 -10.74 -2.85
C ALA A 50 -7.38 -10.37 -1.36
N LEU A 51 -6.26 -9.92 -0.80
CA LEU A 51 -6.21 -9.48 0.60
C LEU A 51 -7.07 -8.24 0.83
N PHE A 52 -7.09 -7.33 -0.13
CA PHE A 52 -7.95 -6.16 -0.01
C PHE A 52 -9.42 -6.55 0.05
N ALA A 53 -9.84 -7.47 -0.80
CA ALA A 53 -11.23 -7.94 -0.80
C ALA A 53 -11.61 -8.57 0.54
N ASP A 54 -10.70 -9.35 1.13
CA ASP A 54 -10.97 -10.07 2.38
C ASP A 54 -10.88 -9.17 3.61
N CYS A 55 -9.90 -8.27 3.64
CA CYS A 55 -9.56 -7.55 4.87
C CYS A 55 -10.00 -6.10 4.90
N ARG A 56 -10.23 -5.50 3.74
CA ARG A 56 -10.64 -4.08 3.61
C ARG A 56 -9.78 -3.15 4.45
N PRO A 57 -8.45 -3.08 4.15
CA PRO A 57 -7.57 -2.19 4.90
C PRO A 57 -7.94 -0.72 4.69
N ASP A 58 -7.43 0.13 5.56
CA ASP A 58 -7.72 1.56 5.52
C ASP A 58 -6.88 2.32 4.49
N LEU A 59 -5.74 1.76 4.10
CA LEU A 59 -4.84 2.38 3.13
C LEU A 59 -3.97 1.30 2.52
N VAL A 60 -3.53 1.51 1.28
CA VAL A 60 -2.66 0.57 0.57
C VAL A 60 -1.36 1.26 0.17
N LEU A 61 -0.24 0.60 0.45
CA LEU A 61 1.08 0.95 -0.11
C LEU A 61 1.36 -0.05 -1.22
N MET A 62 1.50 0.43 -2.45
CA MET A 62 1.54 -0.43 -3.63
C MET A 62 2.80 -0.19 -4.45
N ASP A 63 3.70 -1.18 -4.47
CA ASP A 63 4.85 -1.14 -5.38
C ASP A 63 4.35 -1.20 -6.81
N ILE A 64 4.92 -0.37 -7.68
CA ILE A 64 4.54 -0.35 -9.10
C ILE A 64 5.09 -1.59 -9.82
N ASN A 65 6.32 -2.00 -9.50
CA ASN A 65 7.00 -3.07 -10.23
C ASN A 65 6.95 -4.38 -9.43
N MET A 66 5.94 -5.19 -9.71
CA MET A 66 5.77 -6.50 -9.08
C MET A 66 5.54 -7.57 -10.13
N PRO A 67 5.94 -8.82 -9.85
CA PRO A 67 5.65 -9.93 -10.76
C PRO A 67 4.15 -10.29 -10.70
N VAL A 68 3.71 -11.09 -11.66
CA VAL A 68 2.34 -11.63 -11.78
C VAL A 68 1.33 -10.55 -12.15
N MET A 69 1.24 -9.49 -11.35
CA MET A 69 0.34 -8.37 -11.61
C MET A 69 1.01 -7.11 -11.05
N ASP A 70 1.26 -6.14 -11.89
CA ASP A 70 1.94 -4.91 -11.47
C ASP A 70 1.01 -3.99 -10.66
N GLY A 71 1.58 -2.90 -10.15
CA GLY A 71 0.82 -1.98 -9.30
C GLY A 71 -0.34 -1.29 -9.99
N TYR A 72 -0.24 -1.03 -11.30
CA TYR A 72 -1.35 -0.41 -12.03
C TYR A 72 -2.54 -1.34 -12.16
N GLU A 73 -2.28 -2.60 -12.49
CA GLU A 73 -3.34 -3.60 -12.59
C GLU A 73 -3.98 -3.86 -11.23
N ALA A 74 -3.15 -3.96 -10.19
CA ALA A 74 -3.64 -4.16 -8.83
C ALA A 74 -4.50 -2.97 -8.37
N LEU A 75 -4.09 -1.75 -8.72
CA LEU A 75 -4.88 -0.56 -8.40
C LEU A 75 -6.27 -0.65 -9.01
N ARG A 76 -6.38 -1.08 -10.26
CA ARG A 76 -7.69 -1.25 -10.90
C ARG A 76 -8.56 -2.21 -10.11
N GLY A 77 -7.99 -3.34 -9.70
CA GLY A 77 -8.73 -4.33 -8.90
C GLY A 77 -9.21 -3.75 -7.58
N VAL A 78 -8.34 -3.01 -6.90
CA VAL A 78 -8.70 -2.37 -5.63
C VAL A 78 -9.80 -1.31 -5.83
N ARG A 79 -9.71 -0.52 -6.91
CA ARG A 79 -10.69 0.53 -7.19
C ARG A 79 -12.06 -0.02 -7.54
N GLU A 80 -12.14 -1.21 -8.12
CA GLU A 80 -13.42 -1.87 -8.36
C GLU A 80 -14.10 -2.27 -7.05
N ILE A 81 -13.31 -2.59 -6.03
CA ILE A 81 -13.82 -2.97 -4.72
C ILE A 81 -14.11 -1.73 -3.88
N ALA A 82 -13.18 -0.77 -3.88
CA ALA A 82 -13.27 0.43 -3.03
C ALA A 82 -12.76 1.65 -3.79
N PRO A 83 -13.66 2.42 -4.42
CA PRO A 83 -13.24 3.58 -5.22
C PRO A 83 -12.50 4.67 -4.43
N ASP A 84 -12.72 4.75 -3.11
CA ASP A 84 -12.25 5.87 -2.31
C ASP A 84 -11.08 5.52 -1.37
N VAL A 85 -10.62 4.27 -1.34
CA VAL A 85 -9.53 3.91 -0.44
C VAL A 85 -8.24 4.61 -0.87
N PRO A 86 -7.47 5.20 0.06
CA PRO A 86 -6.19 5.81 -0.31
C PRO A 86 -5.17 4.74 -0.73
N VAL A 87 -4.51 4.96 -1.86
CA VAL A 87 -3.45 4.09 -2.35
C VAL A 87 -2.22 4.93 -2.68
N ILE A 88 -1.09 4.58 -2.06
CA ILE A 88 0.19 5.24 -2.29
C ILE A 88 1.04 4.36 -3.19
N ALA A 89 1.50 4.91 -4.31
CA ALA A 89 2.42 4.21 -5.21
C ALA A 89 3.84 4.30 -4.67
N LEU A 90 4.56 3.18 -4.68
CA LEU A 90 5.98 3.13 -4.33
C LEU A 90 6.77 2.82 -5.59
N THR A 91 7.76 3.65 -5.91
CA THR A 91 8.48 3.50 -7.16
C THR A 91 9.95 3.88 -7.04
N ALA A 92 10.81 3.18 -7.81
CA ALA A 92 12.21 3.57 -7.94
C ALA A 92 12.38 4.75 -8.91
N TYR A 93 11.33 5.05 -9.68
CA TYR A 93 11.39 6.07 -10.73
C TYR A 93 10.32 7.13 -10.47
N ALA A 94 10.73 8.29 -9.96
CA ALA A 94 9.80 9.35 -9.58
C ALA A 94 9.98 10.60 -10.45
N PHE A 95 10.16 10.40 -11.76
CA PHE A 95 10.19 11.51 -12.70
C PHE A 95 8.80 12.12 -12.84
N GLU A 96 8.74 13.38 -13.24
CA GLU A 96 7.48 14.11 -13.34
C GLU A 96 6.45 13.40 -14.21
N THR A 97 6.87 12.86 -15.36
CA THR A 97 5.97 12.14 -16.25
C THR A 97 5.42 10.88 -15.60
N ASP A 98 6.24 10.18 -14.82
CA ASP A 98 5.81 8.98 -14.10
C ASP A 98 4.81 9.34 -13.00
N ARG A 99 5.05 10.41 -12.30
CA ARG A 99 4.15 10.88 -11.24
C ARG A 99 2.79 11.26 -11.82
N GLN A 100 2.77 11.98 -12.94
CA GLN A 100 1.52 12.34 -13.62
C GLN A 100 0.74 11.10 -14.04
N ARG A 101 1.45 10.10 -14.58
CA ARG A 101 0.82 8.84 -14.99
C ARG A 101 0.20 8.12 -13.79
N MET A 102 0.90 8.08 -12.67
CA MET A 102 0.41 7.42 -11.47
C MET A 102 -0.84 8.12 -10.92
N PHE A 103 -0.83 9.45 -10.86
CA PHE A 103 -2.02 10.19 -10.41
C PHE A 103 -3.19 10.02 -11.37
N GLN A 104 -2.95 10.01 -12.67
CA GLN A 104 -4.00 9.79 -13.66
C GLN A 104 -4.59 8.39 -13.55
N ALA A 105 -3.78 7.40 -13.16
CA ALA A 105 -4.25 6.04 -12.98
C ALA A 105 -5.13 5.89 -11.73
N GLY A 106 -5.03 6.81 -10.79
CA GLY A 106 -5.87 6.79 -9.60
C GLY A 106 -5.14 6.61 -8.27
N PHE A 107 -3.79 6.65 -8.27
CA PHE A 107 -3.04 6.68 -7.02
C PHE A 107 -3.21 8.02 -6.33
N ASN A 108 -3.31 7.99 -5.02
CA ASN A 108 -3.50 9.21 -4.22
C ASN A 108 -2.19 9.92 -3.93
N GLU A 109 -1.10 9.16 -3.82
CA GLU A 109 0.24 9.68 -3.61
C GLU A 109 1.26 8.79 -4.28
N CYS A 110 2.48 9.32 -4.41
CA CYS A 110 3.57 8.63 -5.05
C CYS A 110 4.85 8.93 -4.27
N LEU A 111 5.51 7.88 -3.79
CA LEU A 111 6.75 8.01 -3.02
C LEU A 111 7.88 7.30 -3.72
N ALA A 112 9.03 7.96 -3.79
CA ALA A 112 10.23 7.41 -4.39
C ALA A 112 10.99 6.53 -3.40
N LYS A 113 11.55 5.44 -3.91
CA LYS A 113 12.47 4.61 -3.14
C LYS A 113 13.88 5.20 -3.23
N PRO A 114 14.68 5.12 -2.19
CA PRO A 114 14.42 4.50 -0.88
C PRO A 114 13.44 5.32 -0.05
N LEU A 115 12.57 4.61 0.69
CA LEU A 115 11.54 5.27 1.50
C LEU A 115 12.14 5.96 2.71
N ARG A 116 11.60 7.14 3.03
CA ARG A 116 12.00 7.92 4.19
C ARG A 116 10.88 7.87 5.22
N ALA A 117 11.25 7.61 6.46
CA ALA A 117 10.28 7.42 7.54
C ALA A 117 9.35 8.60 7.74
N ASP A 118 9.92 9.80 7.78
CA ASP A 118 9.15 11.02 8.01
C ASP A 118 8.18 11.31 6.88
N GLU A 119 8.62 11.17 5.64
CA GLU A 119 7.78 11.38 4.46
C GLU A 119 6.65 10.36 4.41
N LEU A 120 6.98 9.08 4.60
CA LEU A 120 6.00 8.00 4.58
C LEU A 120 4.92 8.21 5.63
N ARG A 121 5.31 8.51 6.86
CA ARG A 121 4.37 8.74 7.95
C ARG A 121 3.49 9.96 7.72
N THR A 122 4.08 11.04 7.21
CA THR A 122 3.34 12.26 6.92
C THR A 122 2.26 12.02 5.88
N ARG A 123 2.60 11.29 4.80
CA ARG A 123 1.63 11.00 3.74
C ARG A 123 0.51 10.09 4.22
N ILE A 124 0.86 9.05 4.99
CA ILE A 124 -0.15 8.14 5.52
C ILE A 124 -1.11 8.90 6.45
N THR A 125 -0.57 9.67 7.37
CA THR A 125 -1.38 10.43 8.31
C THR A 125 -2.33 11.38 7.58
N ALA A 126 -1.83 12.09 6.57
CA ALA A 126 -2.64 13.02 5.79
C ALA A 126 -3.80 12.32 5.09
N LEU A 127 -3.56 11.13 4.53
CA LEU A 127 -4.59 10.41 3.78
C LEU A 127 -5.62 9.73 4.70
N LEU A 128 -5.25 9.41 5.92
CA LEU A 128 -6.15 8.77 6.89
C LEU A 128 -6.94 9.78 7.73
N SER A 129 -6.63 11.05 7.61
CA SER A 129 -7.32 12.09 8.37
C SER A 129 -8.72 12.35 7.85
#